data_864f57d23fcde8e08811f56e51bcff48
#
_entry.id   864f57d23fcde8e08811f56e51bcff48
#
_cell.length_a   1.000
_cell.length_b   1.000
_cell.length_c   1.000
_cell.angle_alpha   90.00
_cell.angle_beta   90.00
_cell.angle_gamma   90.00
#
_symmetry.space_group_name_H-M   'P 1'
#
loop_
_entity.id
_entity.type
_entity.pdbx_description
1 polymer ?
#
loop_
_entity_poly.entity_id
_entity_poly.type
_entity_poly.pdbx_seq_one_letter_code
_entity_poly.pdbx_strand_id
1 'polypeptide(L)'
;EQFRLLVLRTAWLIDKHNDYKLVRKDISAVKAAMPKVLHDIASRALHLHGSIGISTEMPFARQVLASYYLALADGPTEVHKVMVAREVLGGYKPTEDLFPSYHLPRVQAAAEDKLGQLIADLADDLQG
;
A
#
# COMPACT_ATOMS: atom_id res chain seq x y z
N GLU A 1 11.13 -4.41 -7.58
CA GLU A 1 9.92 -4.62 -8.39
C GLU A 1 8.65 -4.08 -7.73
N GLN A 2 8.40 -4.33 -6.44
CA GLN A 2 7.20 -3.83 -5.76
C GLN A 2 7.00 -2.32 -5.93
N PHE A 3 8.04 -1.52 -5.71
CA PHE A 3 7.96 -0.07 -5.87
C PHE A 3 7.74 0.33 -7.34
N ARG A 4 8.40 -0.34 -8.29
CA ARG A 4 8.17 -0.11 -9.72
C ARG A 4 6.72 -0.34 -10.11
N LEU A 5 6.12 -1.43 -9.64
CA LEU A 5 4.70 -1.73 -9.89
C LEU A 5 3.77 -0.71 -9.23
N LEU A 6 4.09 -0.23 -8.03
CA LEU A 6 3.34 0.85 -7.37
C LEU A 6 3.35 2.13 -8.21
N VAL A 7 4.51 2.52 -8.75
CA VAL A 7 4.65 3.70 -9.62
C VAL A 7 3.85 3.52 -10.91
N LEU A 8 4.00 2.38 -11.59
CA LEU A 8 3.29 2.11 -12.85
C LEU A 8 1.76 2.07 -12.66
N ARG A 9 1.30 1.43 -11.58
CA ARG A 9 -0.13 1.44 -11.23
C ARG A 9 -0.64 2.86 -10.98
N THR A 10 0.13 3.67 -10.26
CA THR A 10 -0.25 5.05 -9.97
C THR A 10 -0.31 5.89 -11.26
N ALA A 11 0.66 5.76 -12.15
CA ALA A 11 0.66 6.42 -13.44
C ALA A 11 -0.58 6.02 -14.27
N TRP A 12 -0.87 4.72 -14.35
CA TRP A 12 -2.07 4.23 -15.04
C TRP A 12 -3.37 4.78 -14.44
N LEU A 13 -3.46 4.89 -13.11
CA LEU A 13 -4.63 5.48 -12.45
C LEU A 13 -4.79 6.98 -12.77
N ILE A 14 -3.68 7.72 -12.87
CA ILE A 14 -3.69 9.13 -13.28
C ILE A 14 -4.26 9.25 -14.70
N ASP A 15 -3.75 8.46 -15.64
CA ASP A 15 -4.21 8.47 -17.03
C ASP A 15 -5.68 8.06 -17.15
N LYS A 16 -6.09 7.04 -16.38
CA LYS A 16 -7.46 6.51 -16.41
C LYS A 16 -8.48 7.51 -15.89
N HIS A 17 -8.20 8.17 -14.79
CA HIS A 17 -9.18 9.01 -14.09
C HIS A 17 -9.08 10.48 -14.49
N ASN A 18 -7.90 10.94 -14.86
CA ASN A 18 -7.58 12.35 -15.12
C ASN A 18 -8.12 13.30 -14.04
N ASP A 19 -8.20 12.80 -12.80
CA ASP A 19 -8.65 13.53 -11.61
C ASP A 19 -7.69 13.26 -10.45
N TYR A 20 -6.94 14.29 -10.10
CA TYR A 20 -5.96 14.24 -9.03
C TYR A 20 -6.56 13.83 -7.67
N LYS A 21 -7.80 14.20 -7.39
CA LYS A 21 -8.45 13.88 -6.10
C LYS A 21 -8.64 12.38 -5.92
N LEU A 22 -9.02 11.68 -6.99
CA LEU A 22 -9.25 10.23 -6.97
C LEU A 22 -7.96 9.42 -6.80
N VAL A 23 -6.84 9.94 -7.29
CA VAL A 23 -5.53 9.26 -7.26
C VAL A 23 -4.59 9.77 -6.17
N ARG A 24 -5.02 10.71 -5.36
CA ARG A 24 -4.21 11.38 -4.33
C ARG A 24 -3.59 10.41 -3.33
N LYS A 25 -4.33 9.39 -2.93
CA LYS A 25 -3.85 8.34 -2.04
C LYS A 25 -2.66 7.59 -2.65
N ASP A 26 -2.78 7.19 -3.92
CA ASP A 26 -1.76 6.41 -4.61
C ASP A 26 -0.49 7.23 -4.87
N ILE A 27 -0.64 8.50 -5.27
CA ILE A 27 0.47 9.46 -5.39
C ILE A 27 1.19 9.64 -4.05
N SER A 28 0.43 9.81 -2.95
CA SER A 28 1.00 9.94 -1.61
C SER A 28 1.72 8.66 -1.15
N ALA A 29 1.21 7.48 -1.52
CA ALA A 29 1.87 6.21 -1.23
C ALA A 29 3.23 6.09 -1.95
N VAL A 30 3.30 6.49 -3.23
CA VAL A 30 4.57 6.55 -3.97
C VAL A 30 5.56 7.50 -3.27
N LYS A 31 5.12 8.72 -2.94
CA LYS A 31 5.95 9.74 -2.26
C LYS A 31 6.45 9.26 -0.89
N ALA A 32 5.62 8.57 -0.13
CA ALA A 32 6.01 8.03 1.17
C ALA A 32 7.04 6.89 1.07
N ALA A 33 6.96 6.05 0.02
CA ALA A 33 7.84 4.89 -0.15
C ALA A 33 9.17 5.25 -0.85
N MET A 34 9.16 6.22 -1.76
CA MET A 34 10.29 6.54 -2.65
C MET A 34 11.60 6.82 -1.92
N PRO A 35 11.66 7.67 -0.86
CA PRO A 35 12.93 8.01 -0.22
C PRO A 35 13.62 6.78 0.38
N LYS A 36 12.83 5.92 1.05
CA LYS A 36 13.37 4.69 1.63
C LYS A 36 13.91 3.73 0.58
N VAL A 37 13.19 3.55 -0.51
CA VAL A 37 13.61 2.66 -1.61
C VAL A 37 14.91 3.16 -2.23
N LEU A 38 15.02 4.47 -2.51
CA LEU A 38 16.25 5.05 -3.03
C LEU A 38 17.41 4.89 -2.06
N HIS A 39 17.19 5.18 -0.77
CA HIS A 39 18.20 5.04 0.28
C HIS A 39 18.73 3.60 0.35
N ASP A 40 17.83 2.61 0.43
CA ASP A 40 18.20 1.20 0.57
C ASP A 40 19.01 0.70 -0.64
N ILE A 41 18.60 1.08 -1.85
CA ILE A 41 19.31 0.69 -3.09
C ILE A 41 20.67 1.37 -3.16
N ALA A 42 20.74 2.68 -2.95
CA ALA A 42 21.98 3.45 -3.04
C ALA A 42 22.99 3.02 -1.97
N SER A 43 22.55 2.78 -0.73
CA SER A 43 23.40 2.29 0.37
C SER A 43 23.98 0.91 0.06
N ARG A 44 23.18 -0.02 -0.46
CA ARG A 44 23.65 -1.34 -0.85
C ARG A 44 24.64 -1.27 -2.01
N ALA A 45 24.35 -0.45 -3.01
CA ALA A 45 25.27 -0.24 -4.13
C ALA A 45 26.61 0.35 -3.66
N LEU A 46 26.57 1.34 -2.76
CA LEU A 46 27.76 1.93 -2.14
C LEU A 46 28.61 0.86 -1.44
N HIS A 47 27.98 0.03 -0.61
CA HIS A 47 28.67 -1.07 0.09
C HIS A 47 29.31 -2.09 -0.86
N LEU A 48 28.60 -2.49 -1.92
CA LEU A 48 29.10 -3.45 -2.90
C LEU A 48 30.35 -2.94 -3.66
N HIS A 49 30.47 -1.62 -3.82
CA HIS A 49 31.60 -1.00 -4.51
C HIS A 49 32.75 -0.64 -3.56
N GLY A 50 32.63 -0.88 -2.26
CA GLY A 50 33.66 -0.60 -1.28
C GLY A 50 34.12 0.87 -1.27
N SER A 51 35.43 1.12 -1.18
CA SER A 51 36.00 2.48 -1.10
C SER A 51 35.69 3.36 -2.30
N ILE A 52 35.59 2.81 -3.50
CA ILE A 52 35.21 3.57 -4.70
C ILE A 52 33.74 4.02 -4.64
N GLY A 53 32.89 3.22 -3.98
CA GLY A 53 31.46 3.55 -3.82
C GLY A 53 31.19 4.83 -3.06
N ILE A 54 32.08 5.23 -2.13
CA ILE A 54 31.96 6.47 -1.35
C ILE A 54 32.69 7.66 -2.03
N SER A 55 33.52 7.38 -3.02
CA SER A 55 34.24 8.41 -3.76
C SER A 55 33.33 9.22 -4.70
N THR A 56 33.86 10.29 -5.25
CA THR A 56 33.17 11.11 -6.25
C THR A 56 33.08 10.47 -7.62
N GLU A 57 33.83 9.39 -7.86
CA GLU A 57 33.80 8.60 -9.11
C GLU A 57 32.46 7.87 -9.30
N MET A 58 31.76 7.57 -8.18
CA MET A 58 30.49 6.88 -8.20
C MET A 58 29.37 7.78 -7.66
N PRO A 59 28.10 7.60 -8.14
CA PRO A 59 27.01 8.46 -7.75
C PRO A 59 26.39 8.10 -6.39
N PHE A 60 26.78 6.99 -5.77
CA PHE A 60 26.02 6.34 -4.69
C PHE A 60 25.94 7.19 -3.42
N ALA A 61 27.05 7.78 -2.97
CA ALA A 61 27.05 8.65 -1.78
C ALA A 61 26.11 9.85 -1.98
N ARG A 62 26.11 10.46 -3.16
CA ARG A 62 25.19 11.55 -3.50
C ARG A 62 23.73 11.08 -3.56
N GLN A 63 23.48 9.87 -4.05
CA GLN A 63 22.12 9.30 -4.08
C GLN A 63 21.59 8.99 -2.68
N VAL A 64 22.44 8.54 -1.75
CA VAL A 64 22.06 8.38 -0.34
C VAL A 64 21.64 9.73 0.25
N LEU A 65 22.38 10.81 0.03
CA LEU A 65 22.01 12.15 0.45
C LEU A 65 20.73 12.64 -0.24
N ALA A 66 20.57 12.37 -1.54
CA ALA A 66 19.38 12.73 -2.29
C ALA A 66 18.11 12.06 -1.74
N SER A 67 18.20 10.88 -1.14
CA SER A 67 17.06 10.22 -0.52
C SER A 67 16.46 11.03 0.65
N TYR A 68 17.30 11.69 1.44
CA TYR A 68 16.84 12.59 2.51
C TYR A 68 16.20 13.87 1.96
N TYR A 69 16.80 14.44 0.91
CA TYR A 69 16.20 15.58 0.22
C TYR A 69 14.80 15.25 -0.32
N LEU A 70 14.64 14.11 -0.97
CA LEU A 70 13.36 13.64 -1.51
C LEU A 70 12.33 13.32 -0.41
N ALA A 71 12.79 12.99 0.79
CA ALA A 71 11.92 12.78 1.95
C ALA A 71 11.31 14.09 2.49
N LEU A 72 11.89 15.24 2.14
CA LEU A 72 11.47 16.57 2.60
C LEU A 72 10.80 17.39 1.51
N ALA A 73 11.23 17.20 0.25
CA ALA A 73 10.73 17.96 -0.89
C ALA A 73 9.27 17.64 -1.20
N ASP A 74 8.50 18.67 -1.58
CA ASP A 74 7.07 18.58 -1.95
C ASP A 74 6.18 17.95 -0.85
N GLY A 75 6.53 18.19 0.37
CA GLY A 75 5.90 17.66 1.57
C GLY A 75 6.68 16.50 2.20
N PRO A 76 6.89 16.56 3.53
CA PRO A 76 7.57 15.51 4.26
C PRO A 76 6.90 14.15 4.13
N THR A 77 7.69 13.08 4.21
CA THR A 77 7.22 11.70 4.16
C THR A 77 6.04 11.44 5.11
N GLU A 78 6.06 12.01 6.30
CA GLU A 78 5.03 11.87 7.33
C GLU A 78 3.69 12.48 6.90
N VAL A 79 3.71 13.61 6.20
CA VAL A 79 2.50 14.24 5.64
C VAL A 79 1.84 13.29 4.62
N HIS A 80 2.62 12.66 3.76
CA HIS A 80 2.12 11.69 2.79
C HIS A 80 1.59 10.42 3.47
N LYS A 81 2.24 9.93 4.52
CA LYS A 81 1.73 8.80 5.34
C LYS A 81 0.38 9.13 5.97
N VAL A 82 0.25 10.32 6.57
CA VAL A 82 -1.03 10.78 7.16
C VAL A 82 -2.11 10.88 6.10
N MET A 83 -1.77 11.37 4.90
CA MET A 83 -2.73 11.44 3.78
C MET A 83 -3.22 10.05 3.39
N VAL A 84 -2.31 9.08 3.19
CA VAL A 84 -2.69 7.69 2.88
C VAL A 84 -3.58 7.11 3.98
N ALA A 85 -3.21 7.30 5.25
CA ALA A 85 -4.00 6.81 6.38
C ALA A 85 -5.42 7.39 6.41
N ARG A 86 -5.57 8.70 6.18
CA ARG A 86 -6.89 9.35 6.12
C ARG A 86 -7.76 8.79 5.00
N GLU A 87 -7.19 8.63 3.81
CA GLU A 87 -7.94 8.11 2.65
C GLU A 87 -8.35 6.64 2.84
N VAL A 88 -7.48 5.83 3.48
CA VAL A 88 -7.82 4.43 3.80
C VAL A 88 -8.87 4.37 4.88
N LEU A 89 -8.68 5.06 6.01
CA LEU A 89 -9.60 5.03 7.14
C LEU A 89 -10.96 5.66 6.80
N GLY A 90 -10.99 6.66 5.92
CA GLY A 90 -12.23 7.28 5.45
C GLY A 90 -13.15 6.32 4.68
N GLY A 91 -12.62 5.21 4.16
CA GLY A 91 -13.40 4.15 3.52
C GLY A 91 -14.11 3.20 4.50
N TYR A 92 -13.79 3.28 5.79
CA TYR A 92 -14.38 2.43 6.83
C TYR A 92 -15.45 3.18 7.59
N LYS A 93 -16.58 2.50 7.84
CA LYS A 93 -17.63 3.02 8.71
C LYS A 93 -17.32 2.62 10.16
N PRO A 94 -17.51 3.54 11.11
CA PRO A 94 -17.47 3.18 12.52
C PRO A 94 -18.47 2.06 12.82
N THR A 95 -18.12 1.15 13.71
CA THR A 95 -19.02 0.15 14.26
C THR A 95 -19.07 0.28 15.78
N GLU A 96 -20.27 0.16 16.35
CA GLU A 96 -20.47 0.09 17.80
C GLU A 96 -20.26 -1.34 18.33
N ASP A 97 -20.15 -2.30 17.45
CA ASP A 97 -19.90 -3.69 17.78
C ASP A 97 -18.52 -3.87 18.44
N LEU A 98 -18.47 -4.71 19.46
CA LEU A 98 -17.22 -5.09 20.15
C LEU A 98 -16.20 -5.74 19.20
N PHE A 99 -16.69 -6.46 18.18
CA PHE A 99 -15.86 -7.12 17.18
C PHE A 99 -16.09 -6.56 15.79
N PRO A 100 -15.05 -6.50 14.93
CA PRO A 100 -15.19 -6.05 13.55
C PRO A 100 -16.08 -6.99 12.73
N SER A 101 -16.60 -6.50 11.60
CA SER A 101 -17.50 -7.26 10.70
C SER A 101 -16.85 -8.55 10.14
N TYR A 102 -15.52 -8.60 10.06
CA TYR A 102 -14.76 -9.79 9.64
C TYR A 102 -14.36 -10.69 10.81
N HIS A 103 -14.93 -10.52 12.02
CA HIS A 103 -14.67 -11.40 13.15
C HIS A 103 -15.04 -12.83 12.79
N LEU A 104 -14.03 -13.71 12.78
CA LEU A 104 -14.12 -15.04 12.21
C LEU A 104 -15.28 -15.88 12.75
N PRO A 105 -15.55 -15.94 14.07
CA PRO A 105 -16.70 -16.69 14.60
C PRO A 105 -18.05 -16.20 14.06
N ARG A 106 -18.23 -14.90 13.85
CA ARG A 106 -19.48 -14.35 13.26
C ARG A 106 -19.61 -14.71 11.79
N VAL A 107 -18.51 -14.65 11.04
CA VAL A 107 -18.49 -15.04 9.61
C VAL A 107 -18.77 -16.52 9.46
N GLN A 108 -18.21 -17.37 10.33
CA GLN A 108 -18.47 -18.80 10.34
C GLN A 108 -19.93 -19.12 10.68
N ALA A 109 -20.49 -18.52 11.75
CA ALA A 109 -21.88 -18.71 12.11
C ALA A 109 -22.85 -18.29 10.99
N ALA A 110 -22.60 -17.17 10.34
CA ALA A 110 -23.39 -16.71 9.20
C ALA A 110 -23.27 -17.63 7.97
N ALA A 111 -22.09 -18.22 7.74
CA ALA A 111 -21.85 -19.18 6.68
C ALA A 111 -22.54 -20.52 6.97
N GLU A 112 -22.49 -21.00 8.19
CA GLU A 112 -23.15 -22.23 8.63
C GLU A 112 -24.68 -22.12 8.51
N ASP A 113 -25.25 -20.99 8.95
CA ASP A 113 -26.68 -20.71 8.80
C ASP A 113 -27.09 -20.72 7.32
N LYS A 114 -26.38 -20.00 6.47
CA LYS A 114 -26.65 -19.95 5.04
C LYS A 114 -26.47 -21.28 4.31
N LEU A 115 -25.42 -22.02 4.63
CA LEU A 115 -25.14 -23.31 4.01
C LEU A 115 -26.07 -24.40 4.53
N GLY A 116 -26.45 -24.36 5.81
CA GLY A 116 -27.41 -25.28 6.41
C GLY A 116 -28.77 -25.20 5.69
N GLN A 117 -29.24 -24.00 5.39
CA GLN A 117 -30.48 -23.79 4.61
C GLN A 117 -30.34 -24.36 3.19
N LEU A 118 -29.26 -24.06 2.48
CA LEU A 118 -29.01 -24.59 1.12
C LEU A 118 -28.93 -26.12 1.08
N ILE A 119 -28.31 -26.74 2.10
CA ILE A 119 -28.21 -28.20 2.19
C ILE A 119 -29.57 -28.81 2.47
N ALA A 120 -30.39 -28.20 3.30
CA ALA A 120 -31.75 -28.65 3.58
C ALA A 120 -32.63 -28.57 2.34
N ASP A 121 -32.60 -27.45 1.59
CA ASP A 121 -33.34 -27.27 0.35
C ASP A 121 -32.94 -28.32 -0.71
N LEU A 122 -31.64 -28.58 -0.86
CA LEU A 122 -31.13 -29.59 -1.78
C LEU A 122 -31.52 -31.03 -1.37
N ALA A 123 -31.57 -31.32 -0.08
CA ALA A 123 -31.96 -32.62 0.42
C ALA A 123 -33.45 -32.90 0.16
N ASP A 124 -34.30 -31.90 0.28
CA ASP A 124 -35.72 -31.99 -0.03
C ASP A 124 -35.99 -32.18 -1.54
N ASP A 125 -35.22 -31.51 -2.39
CA ASP A 125 -35.32 -31.66 -3.86
C ASP A 125 -34.86 -33.05 -4.34
N LEU A 126 -34.00 -33.73 -3.61
CA LEU A 126 -33.52 -35.09 -3.97
C LEU A 126 -34.45 -36.21 -3.48
N GLN A 127 -35.45 -35.91 -2.61
CA GLN A 127 -36.40 -36.87 -2.08
C GLN A 127 -37.80 -36.80 -2.77
N GLY A 128 -38.02 -35.80 -3.62
CA GLY A 128 -39.24 -35.60 -4.41
C GLY A 128 -39.06 -36.08 -5.83
#